data_aa976bc8a58f4b6428b0ce5b759696a6
#
_entry.id   aa976bc8a58f4b6428b0ce5b759696a6
#
_cell.length_a   1.000
_cell.length_b   1.000
_cell.length_c   1.000
_cell.angle_alpha   90.00
_cell.angle_beta   90.00
_cell.angle_gamma   90.00
#
_symmetry.space_group_name_H-M   'P 1'
#
loop_
_entity.id
_entity.type
_entity.pdbx_description
1 polymer ?
#
loop_
_entity_poly.entity_id
_entity_poly.type
_entity_poly.pdbx_seq_one_letter_code
_entity_poly.pdbx_strand_id
1 'polypeptide(L)'
;LFGPRVAALVMAETEDKTKSWKERKAATLDHLDTAPRESKVLILGDKLSNLRCTARDYMVMGEAIWDRFNEKRKSEHAWYYNGVAERIRELAGYPLCQEYFELCRKVFGS
;
A
#
# COMPACT_ATOMS: atom_id res chain seq x y z
N LEU A 1 -6.42 4.77 25.32
CA LEU A 1 -5.77 3.53 24.93
C LEU A 1 -4.53 3.79 24.08
N PHE A 2 -4.71 4.48 23.00
CA PHE A 2 -3.59 4.91 22.15
C PHE A 2 -3.28 6.37 22.46
N GLY A 3 -2.00 6.75 22.42
CA GLY A 3 -1.61 8.14 22.61
C GLY A 3 -1.98 9.00 21.41
N PRO A 4 -1.96 10.32 21.56
CA PRO A 4 -2.26 11.23 20.45
C PRO A 4 -1.38 11.00 19.21
N ARG A 5 -0.14 10.59 19.41
CA ARG A 5 0.79 10.30 18.33
C ARG A 5 0.28 9.16 17.46
N VAL A 6 -0.21 8.08 18.07
CA VAL A 6 -0.73 6.94 17.33
C VAL A 6 -1.99 7.32 16.56
N ALA A 7 -2.87 8.11 17.19
CA ALA A 7 -4.07 8.60 16.53
C ALA A 7 -3.71 9.44 15.29
N ALA A 8 -2.68 10.29 15.40
CA ALA A 8 -2.22 11.10 14.27
C ALA A 8 -1.68 10.24 13.13
N LEU A 9 -0.95 9.16 13.45
CA LEU A 9 -0.43 8.26 12.44
C LEU A 9 -1.55 7.53 11.68
N VAL A 10 -2.60 7.12 12.41
CA VAL A 10 -3.75 6.48 11.80
C VAL A 10 -4.49 7.46 10.89
N MET A 11 -4.66 8.70 11.33
CA MET A 11 -5.33 9.72 10.51
C MET A 11 -4.56 10.06 9.25
N ALA A 12 -3.24 9.90 9.25
CA ALA A 12 -2.43 10.14 8.06
C ALA A 12 -2.80 9.21 6.90
N GLU A 13 -3.44 8.08 7.18
CA GLU A 13 -3.90 7.14 6.16
C GLU A 13 -5.34 7.40 5.72
N THR A 14 -6.03 8.34 6.38
CA THR A 14 -7.43 8.64 6.05
C THR A 14 -7.50 9.35 4.70
N GLU A 15 -8.33 8.81 3.81
CA GLU A 15 -8.47 9.35 2.47
C GLU A 15 -9.69 10.28 2.38
N ASP A 16 -9.56 11.34 1.58
CA ASP A 16 -10.66 12.26 1.31
C ASP A 16 -11.58 11.62 0.25
N LYS A 17 -12.78 11.24 0.67
CA LYS A 17 -13.73 10.54 -0.19
C LYS A 17 -14.35 11.42 -1.28
N THR A 18 -14.13 12.72 -1.22
CA THR A 18 -14.61 13.63 -2.27
C THR A 18 -13.71 13.62 -3.50
N LYS A 19 -12.54 13.02 -3.40
CA LYS A 19 -11.56 12.94 -4.50
C LYS A 19 -11.67 11.59 -5.21
N SER A 20 -11.14 11.54 -6.43
CA SER A 20 -11.07 10.29 -7.18
C SER A 20 -10.13 9.30 -6.48
N TRP A 21 -10.23 8.02 -6.86
CA TRP A 21 -9.33 6.99 -6.34
C TRP A 21 -7.86 7.38 -6.57
N LYS A 22 -7.53 7.81 -7.79
CA LYS A 22 -6.16 8.19 -8.15
C LYS A 22 -5.66 9.35 -7.31
N GLU A 23 -6.49 10.36 -7.13
CA GLU A 23 -6.12 11.52 -6.34
C GLU A 23 -5.87 11.16 -4.88
N ARG A 24 -6.72 10.30 -4.30
CA ARG A 24 -6.55 9.85 -2.92
C ARG A 24 -5.26 9.06 -2.74
N LYS A 25 -4.96 8.17 -3.69
CA LYS A 25 -3.72 7.37 -3.62
C LYS A 25 -2.49 8.23 -3.84
N ALA A 26 -2.55 9.20 -4.74
CA ALA A 26 -1.44 10.13 -4.94
C ALA A 26 -1.18 10.95 -3.68
N ALA A 27 -2.23 11.39 -2.99
CA ALA A 27 -2.09 12.13 -1.74
C ALA A 27 -1.40 11.27 -0.66
N THR A 28 -1.74 9.98 -0.58
CA THR A 28 -1.08 9.06 0.33
C THR A 28 0.40 8.93 0.03
N LEU A 29 0.76 8.80 -1.25
CA LEU A 29 2.16 8.71 -1.65
C LEU A 29 2.93 9.99 -1.33
N ASP A 30 2.33 11.15 -1.59
CA ASP A 30 2.95 12.44 -1.26
C ASP A 30 3.17 12.57 0.24
N HIS A 31 2.21 12.14 1.04
CA HIS A 31 2.34 12.16 2.49
C HIS A 31 3.51 11.28 2.95
N LEU A 32 3.70 10.12 2.33
CA LEU A 32 4.78 9.21 2.68
C LEU A 32 6.15 9.77 2.37
N ASP A 33 6.28 10.68 1.41
CA ASP A 33 7.56 11.29 1.07
C ASP A 33 8.19 12.02 2.27
N THR A 34 7.35 12.59 3.13
CA THR A 34 7.81 13.34 4.30
C THR A 34 7.40 12.71 5.62
N ALA A 35 6.82 11.51 5.57
CA ALA A 35 6.32 10.84 6.76
C ALA A 35 7.45 10.35 7.66
N PRO A 36 7.26 10.38 8.99
CA PRO A 36 8.23 9.78 9.90
C PRO A 36 8.24 8.26 9.74
N ARG A 37 9.30 7.64 10.27
CA ARG A 37 9.49 6.19 10.16
C ARG A 37 8.30 5.40 10.71
N GLU A 38 7.70 5.87 11.82
CA GLU A 38 6.56 5.18 12.41
C GLU A 38 5.37 5.09 11.46
N SER A 39 5.10 6.16 10.72
CA SER A 39 4.04 6.15 9.71
C SER A 39 4.33 5.15 8.61
N LYS A 40 5.59 5.07 8.19
CA LYS A 40 6.00 4.12 7.15
C LYS A 40 5.88 2.68 7.62
N VAL A 41 6.19 2.41 8.88
CA VAL A 41 6.03 1.07 9.44
C VAL A 41 4.55 0.67 9.46
N LEU A 42 3.66 1.59 9.85
CA LEU A 42 2.22 1.34 9.86
C LEU A 42 1.69 1.07 8.46
N ILE A 43 2.13 1.87 7.48
CA ILE A 43 1.67 1.69 6.10
C ILE A 43 2.18 0.36 5.54
N LEU A 44 3.42 0.00 5.86
CA LEU A 44 3.97 -1.29 5.44
C LEU A 44 3.11 -2.44 5.97
N GLY A 45 2.76 -2.42 7.25
CA GLY A 45 1.94 -3.46 7.84
C GLY A 45 0.57 -3.56 7.18
N ASP A 46 -0.09 -2.42 6.97
CA ASP A 46 -1.40 -2.37 6.34
C ASP A 46 -1.35 -2.87 4.88
N LYS A 47 -0.41 -2.35 4.11
CA LYS A 47 -0.32 -2.71 2.68
C LYS A 47 0.19 -4.12 2.48
N LEU A 48 1.07 -4.60 3.36
CA LEU A 48 1.52 -5.98 3.31
C LEU A 48 0.36 -6.94 3.55
N SER A 49 -0.49 -6.65 4.53
CA SER A 49 -1.67 -7.47 4.81
C SER A 49 -2.60 -7.51 3.58
N ASN A 50 -2.87 -6.34 3.00
CA ASN A 50 -3.71 -6.24 1.80
C ASN A 50 -3.09 -6.99 0.63
N LEU A 51 -1.79 -6.86 0.46
CA LEU A 51 -1.09 -7.47 -0.66
C LEU A 51 -1.00 -9.00 -0.51
N ARG A 52 -0.85 -9.50 0.72
CA ARG A 52 -0.90 -10.95 0.97
C ARG A 52 -2.24 -11.53 0.54
N CYS A 53 -3.33 -10.87 0.91
CA CYS A 53 -4.66 -11.30 0.51
C CYS A 53 -4.84 -11.24 -1.00
N THR A 54 -4.39 -10.16 -1.61
CA THR A 54 -4.48 -9.99 -3.06
C THR A 54 -3.67 -11.05 -3.79
N ALA A 55 -2.44 -11.32 -3.32
CA ALA A 55 -1.58 -12.32 -3.95
C ALA A 55 -2.20 -13.72 -3.89
N ARG A 56 -2.76 -14.06 -2.72
CA ARG A 56 -3.43 -15.36 -2.54
C ARG A 56 -4.62 -15.50 -3.50
N ASP A 57 -5.46 -14.48 -3.55
CA ASP A 57 -6.63 -14.50 -4.42
C ASP A 57 -6.23 -14.48 -5.90
N TYR A 58 -5.16 -13.77 -6.23
CA TYR A 58 -4.63 -13.73 -7.59
C TYR A 58 -4.21 -15.12 -8.06
N MET A 59 -3.60 -15.92 -7.17
CA MET A 59 -3.19 -17.28 -7.52
C MET A 59 -4.38 -18.18 -7.82
N VAL A 60 -5.55 -17.90 -7.26
CA VAL A 60 -6.77 -18.69 -7.48
C VAL A 60 -7.57 -18.15 -8.66
N MET A 61 -7.75 -16.84 -8.72
CA MET A 61 -8.65 -16.19 -9.68
C MET A 61 -7.94 -15.58 -10.90
N GLY A 62 -6.63 -15.39 -10.81
CA GLY A 62 -5.89 -14.70 -11.87
C GLY A 62 -6.34 -13.26 -12.03
N GLU A 63 -6.34 -12.77 -13.26
CA GLU A 63 -6.65 -11.37 -13.54
C GLU A 63 -8.09 -10.99 -13.18
N ALA A 64 -8.97 -11.96 -12.98
CA ALA A 64 -10.36 -11.68 -12.62
C ALA A 64 -10.50 -10.98 -11.26
N ILE A 65 -9.48 -11.04 -10.40
CA ILE A 65 -9.56 -10.38 -9.09
C ILE A 65 -9.74 -8.88 -9.20
N TRP A 66 -9.25 -8.25 -10.27
CA TRP A 66 -9.30 -6.80 -10.42
C TRP A 66 -10.73 -6.28 -10.54
N ASP A 67 -11.67 -7.14 -10.96
CA ASP A 67 -13.09 -6.78 -11.04
C ASP A 67 -13.72 -6.59 -9.67
N ARG A 68 -13.08 -7.07 -8.61
CA ARG A 68 -13.58 -6.94 -7.23
C ARG A 68 -13.30 -5.56 -6.63
N PHE A 69 -12.41 -4.78 -7.22
CA PHE A 69 -12.02 -3.48 -6.71
C PHE A 69 -12.78 -2.36 -7.41
N ASN A 70 -12.92 -1.23 -6.71
CA ASN A 70 -13.50 -0.03 -7.31
C ASN A 70 -12.65 0.45 -8.49
N GLU A 71 -11.33 0.45 -8.34
CA GLU A 71 -10.41 0.67 -9.45
C GLU A 71 -10.08 -0.68 -10.06
N LYS A 72 -10.49 -0.92 -11.31
CA LYS A 72 -10.36 -2.22 -11.95
C LYS A 72 -9.10 -2.38 -12.79
N ARG A 73 -8.33 -1.32 -12.96
CA ARG A 73 -7.11 -1.37 -13.79
C ARG A 73 -5.93 -1.83 -12.95
N LYS A 74 -5.37 -2.99 -13.30
CA LYS A 74 -4.19 -3.54 -12.64
C LYS A 74 -3.04 -2.54 -12.62
N SER A 75 -2.83 -1.81 -13.72
CA SER A 75 -1.74 -0.84 -13.83
C SER A 75 -1.82 0.25 -12.77
N GLU A 76 -3.02 0.66 -12.37
CA GLU A 76 -3.19 1.67 -11.33
C GLU A 76 -2.85 1.11 -9.96
N HIS A 77 -3.22 -0.14 -9.68
CA HIS A 77 -2.82 -0.80 -8.45
C HIS A 77 -1.30 -0.98 -8.39
N ALA A 78 -0.69 -1.37 -9.52
CA ALA A 78 0.76 -1.52 -9.61
C ALA A 78 1.45 -0.19 -9.31
N TRP A 79 0.97 0.89 -9.90
CA TRP A 79 1.50 2.23 -9.66
C TRP A 79 1.48 2.56 -8.16
N TYR A 80 0.37 2.30 -7.49
CA TYR A 80 0.22 2.63 -6.08
C TYR A 80 1.13 1.77 -5.19
N TYR A 81 1.08 0.44 -5.36
CA TYR A 81 1.87 -0.45 -4.52
C TYR A 81 3.37 -0.28 -4.75
N ASN A 82 3.79 -0.08 -5.99
CA ASN A 82 5.20 0.22 -6.28
C ASN A 82 5.61 1.59 -5.75
N GLY A 83 4.70 2.55 -5.79
CA GLY A 83 4.93 3.88 -5.21
C GLY A 83 5.17 3.81 -3.71
N VAL A 84 4.38 2.99 -3.01
CA VAL A 84 4.60 2.75 -1.58
C VAL A 84 5.96 2.08 -1.36
N ALA A 85 6.29 1.07 -2.18
CA ALA A 85 7.57 0.37 -2.07
C ALA A 85 8.76 1.32 -2.13
N GLU A 86 8.73 2.28 -3.06
CA GLU A 86 9.81 3.25 -3.18
C GLU A 86 9.95 4.13 -1.95
N ARG A 87 8.84 4.48 -1.32
CA ARG A 87 8.82 5.39 -0.19
C ARG A 87 9.17 4.71 1.14
N ILE A 88 9.11 3.38 1.19
CA ILE A 88 9.49 2.61 2.38
C ILE A 88 10.83 1.92 2.23
N ARG A 89 11.64 2.32 1.26
CA ARG A 89 12.95 1.69 1.02
C ARG A 89 13.87 1.72 2.24
N GLU A 90 13.74 2.73 3.09
CA GLU A 90 14.52 2.78 4.33
C GLU A 90 14.22 1.62 5.27
N LEU A 91 13.09 0.92 5.06
CA LEU A 91 12.71 -0.24 5.86
C LEU A 91 13.19 -1.56 5.22
N ALA A 92 13.97 -1.49 4.16
CA ALA A 92 14.37 -2.68 3.38
C ALA A 92 15.15 -3.71 4.21
N GLY A 93 15.73 -3.30 5.33
CA GLY A 93 16.40 -4.25 6.23
C GLY A 93 15.47 -5.17 7.00
N TYR A 94 14.16 -4.88 7.02
CA TYR A 94 13.20 -5.71 7.72
C TYR A 94 12.67 -6.82 6.80
N PRO A 95 12.55 -8.06 7.31
CA PRO A 95 12.00 -9.17 6.50
C PRO A 95 10.62 -8.89 5.92
N LEU A 96 9.76 -8.21 6.67
CA LEU A 96 8.41 -7.88 6.19
C LEU A 96 8.45 -6.93 4.99
N CYS A 97 9.41 -6.02 4.96
CA CYS A 97 9.58 -5.12 3.83
C CYS A 97 10.05 -5.88 2.60
N GLN A 98 10.97 -6.83 2.77
CA GLN A 98 11.43 -7.68 1.68
C GLN A 98 10.28 -8.53 1.13
N GLU A 99 9.44 -9.07 2.00
CA GLU A 99 8.24 -9.80 1.59
C GLU A 99 7.33 -8.92 0.75
N TYR A 100 7.14 -7.66 1.16
CA TYR A 100 6.32 -6.70 0.42
C TYR A 100 6.86 -6.52 -1.00
N PHE A 101 8.16 -6.32 -1.14
CA PHE A 101 8.78 -6.15 -2.45
C PHE A 101 8.59 -7.38 -3.33
N GLU A 102 8.76 -8.57 -2.76
CA GLU A 102 8.56 -9.83 -3.49
C GLU A 102 7.13 -10.01 -3.96
N LEU A 103 6.16 -9.68 -3.10
CA LEU A 103 4.75 -9.78 -3.47
C LEU A 103 4.39 -8.79 -4.58
N CYS A 104 4.96 -7.59 -4.56
CA CYS A 104 4.77 -6.63 -5.64
C CYS A 104 5.24 -7.23 -6.99
N ARG A 105 6.41 -7.84 -7.00
CA ARG A 105 6.91 -8.48 -8.21
C ARG A 105 6.03 -9.63 -8.64
N LYS A 106 5.57 -10.44 -7.70
CA LYS A 106 4.74 -11.61 -7.98
C LYS A 106 3.38 -11.24 -8.55
N VAL A 107 2.74 -10.23 -8.00
CA VAL A 107 1.40 -9.83 -8.42
C VAL A 107 1.44 -8.92 -9.64
N PHE A 108 2.37 -7.98 -9.68
CA PHE A 108 2.42 -6.96 -10.74
C PHE A 108 3.52 -7.17 -11.77
N GLY A 109 4.42 -8.10 -11.55
CA GLY A 109 5.39 -8.50 -12.55
C GLY A 109 6.57 -7.56 -12.75
N SER A 110 6.86 -6.71 -11.80
CA SER A 110 7.98 -5.77 -11.98
C SER A 110 9.09 -5.93 -10.97
#